data_bc135f0855aae272502c8f7f5e221732
#
_entry.id   bc135f0855aae272502c8f7f5e221732
#
_cell.length_a   1.000
_cell.length_b   1.000
_cell.length_c   1.000
_cell.angle_alpha   90.00
_cell.angle_beta   90.00
_cell.angle_gamma   90.00
#
_symmetry.space_group_name_H-M   'P 1'
#
loop_
_entity.id
_entity.type
_entity.pdbx_description
1 polymer ?
#
loop_
_entity_poly.entity_id
_entity_poly.type
_entity_poly.pdbx_seq_one_letter_code
_entity_poly.pdbx_strand_id
1 'polypeptide(L)'
;MNKIRAFGTLLGLFSAVGLSWPSSAQQPIRIGASMSITGKSYSVQGGYGRKGYLLCQKHVNAQGGVLGRPIEFVIYDDGSDEKTAVSLYEKLIAEDKVDAVLGPYGSAITDAVADVTEKHRKLMIAPMAATTSIWEKGRRYLIMMLAPGEGFSEGLLDLAARNGLRTLAVIHQDGLVANSIAKGASELAKRKGLELVFLETYRTSPADFSGILNKVKAAKPDVLLAASIRLEDLVAITRQMKELDLNVRMLSSAPYGLLPDYYQRLGKEAEFVYSGSFWEAGLPYPGNRDFVTAYEKEFNRAPAVQSAAGYAACQLFVEAVRRTRSLDSDKLREALLTLRTKTVLGDFAVDERGFQIGHKAVTIQWQDGKQVVIWPDELVSGKVRFPTPPWSQRSTSK
;
A
#
# COMPACT_ATOMS: atom_id res chain seq x y z
N MET A 1 16.71 -99.76 -10.73
CA MET A 1 17.89 -99.11 -10.11
C MET A 1 18.20 -97.87 -10.91
N ASN A 2 17.67 -96.71 -10.52
CA ASN A 2 18.10 -95.42 -11.05
C ASN A 2 17.79 -94.34 -10.01
N LYS A 3 18.83 -93.73 -9.48
CA LYS A 3 18.79 -92.62 -8.51
C LYS A 3 18.61 -91.34 -9.27
N ILE A 4 17.52 -90.63 -9.02
CA ILE A 4 17.31 -89.23 -9.52
C ILE A 4 17.72 -88.27 -8.38
N ARG A 5 18.69 -87.40 -8.66
CA ARG A 5 19.16 -86.33 -7.80
C ARG A 5 18.30 -85.12 -8.10
N ALA A 6 17.64 -84.58 -7.08
CA ALA A 6 16.94 -83.27 -7.16
C ALA A 6 17.94 -82.16 -6.92
N PHE A 7 18.00 -81.15 -7.84
CA PHE A 7 18.70 -79.89 -7.68
C PHE A 7 17.71 -78.89 -7.11
N GLY A 8 17.95 -78.42 -5.89
CA GLY A 8 17.20 -77.29 -5.31
C GLY A 8 17.78 -75.96 -5.71
N THR A 9 16.97 -75.20 -6.39
CA THR A 9 17.33 -73.78 -6.76
C THR A 9 16.93 -72.89 -5.62
N LEU A 10 17.90 -72.28 -4.93
CA LEU A 10 17.69 -71.21 -3.93
C LEU A 10 17.47 -69.87 -4.65
N LEU A 11 16.24 -69.33 -4.64
CA LEU A 11 15.94 -67.98 -5.05
C LEU A 11 16.23 -67.08 -3.86
N GLY A 12 17.32 -66.29 -3.96
CA GLY A 12 17.64 -65.20 -3.02
C GLY A 12 16.75 -63.99 -3.25
N LEU A 13 15.84 -63.68 -2.30
CA LEU A 13 15.14 -62.37 -2.27
C LEU A 13 16.12 -61.30 -1.84
N PHE A 14 16.53 -60.44 -2.77
CA PHE A 14 17.17 -59.18 -2.46
C PHE A 14 16.10 -58.16 -2.07
N SER A 15 15.87 -57.96 -0.78
CA SER A 15 15.09 -56.82 -0.26
C SER A 15 15.92 -55.56 -0.43
N ALA A 16 15.56 -54.74 -1.43
CA ALA A 16 16.10 -53.40 -1.58
C ALA A 16 15.52 -52.52 -0.44
N VAL A 17 16.29 -52.35 0.62
CA VAL A 17 16.02 -51.33 1.65
C VAL A 17 16.29 -49.99 1.01
N GLY A 18 15.21 -49.31 0.57
CA GLY A 18 15.28 -47.93 0.12
C GLY A 18 15.68 -47.04 1.30
N LEU A 19 16.96 -46.64 1.34
CA LEU A 19 17.40 -45.55 2.21
C LEU A 19 16.71 -44.27 1.74
N SER A 20 15.57 -43.93 2.33
CA SER A 20 15.03 -42.58 2.29
C SER A 20 15.97 -41.66 3.07
N TRP A 21 16.80 -40.93 2.34
CA TRP A 21 17.59 -39.87 2.92
C TRP A 21 16.61 -38.80 3.44
N PRO A 22 16.77 -38.33 4.70
CA PRO A 22 15.95 -37.22 5.17
C PRO A 22 16.19 -36.05 4.23
N SER A 23 15.13 -35.58 3.55
CA SER A 23 15.16 -34.35 2.80
C SER A 23 15.59 -33.27 3.79
N SER A 24 16.83 -32.81 3.72
CA SER A 24 17.29 -31.65 4.49
C SER A 24 16.38 -30.50 4.13
N ALA A 25 15.52 -30.10 5.06
CA ALA A 25 14.67 -28.93 4.86
C ALA A 25 15.58 -27.76 4.48
N GLN A 26 15.46 -27.27 3.25
CA GLN A 26 16.28 -26.16 2.78
C GLN A 26 16.03 -24.96 3.69
N GLN A 27 17.12 -24.30 4.10
CA GLN A 27 17.04 -23.08 4.91
C GLN A 27 16.09 -22.07 4.27
N PRO A 28 15.18 -21.44 5.02
CA PRO A 28 14.25 -20.47 4.48
C PRO A 28 14.97 -19.29 3.84
N ILE A 29 14.34 -18.65 2.86
CA ILE A 29 14.74 -17.33 2.38
C ILE A 29 14.18 -16.33 3.39
N ARG A 30 15.08 -15.65 4.11
CA ARG A 30 14.71 -14.70 5.17
C ARG A 30 14.55 -13.29 4.60
N ILE A 31 13.37 -12.70 4.81
CA ILE A 31 13.02 -11.37 4.30
C ILE A 31 12.80 -10.46 5.51
N GLY A 32 13.66 -9.45 5.64
CA GLY A 32 13.57 -8.48 6.71
C GLY A 32 12.62 -7.33 6.40
N ALA A 33 11.93 -6.82 7.41
CA ALA A 33 11.18 -5.58 7.33
C ALA A 33 11.03 -4.95 8.73
N SER A 34 10.93 -3.64 8.83
CA SER A 34 10.24 -3.03 9.97
C SER A 34 8.81 -2.66 9.57
N MET A 35 7.94 -2.53 10.56
CA MET A 35 6.58 -2.12 10.32
C MET A 35 6.06 -1.37 11.55
N SER A 36 5.37 -0.27 11.34
CA SER A 36 4.74 0.50 12.41
C SER A 36 3.55 -0.29 13.00
N ILE A 37 3.81 -1.18 13.97
CA ILE A 37 2.80 -2.00 14.65
C ILE A 37 2.23 -1.24 15.83
N THR A 38 3.08 -0.49 16.52
CA THR A 38 2.70 0.41 17.62
C THR A 38 2.98 1.87 17.24
N GLY A 39 2.79 2.79 18.19
CA GLY A 39 2.96 4.22 17.96
C GLY A 39 1.67 4.91 17.54
N LYS A 40 1.67 6.24 17.64
CA LYS A 40 0.45 7.05 17.43
C LYS A 40 0.16 7.40 15.97
N SER A 41 1.17 7.31 15.10
CA SER A 41 1.04 7.86 13.74
C SER A 41 0.56 6.84 12.71
N TYR A 42 1.10 5.60 12.75
CA TYR A 42 0.96 4.66 11.63
C TYR A 42 0.54 3.25 12.02
N SER A 43 0.17 2.99 13.27
CA SER A 43 -0.08 1.62 13.75
C SER A 43 -1.23 0.91 13.02
N VAL A 44 -2.26 1.64 12.62
CA VAL A 44 -3.37 1.08 11.84
C VAL A 44 -2.87 0.60 10.47
N GLN A 45 -2.17 1.47 9.76
CA GLN A 45 -1.70 1.23 8.40
C GLN A 45 -0.57 0.18 8.36
N GLY A 46 0.38 0.27 9.29
CA GLY A 46 1.45 -0.71 9.45
C GLY A 46 0.92 -2.09 9.79
N GLY A 47 -0.12 -2.15 10.65
CA GLY A 47 -0.82 -3.40 10.96
C GLY A 47 -1.45 -4.05 9.73
N TYR A 48 -2.03 -3.27 8.80
CA TYR A 48 -2.53 -3.77 7.52
C TYR A 48 -1.38 -4.28 6.64
N GLY A 49 -0.30 -3.51 6.50
CA GLY A 49 0.87 -3.88 5.67
C GLY A 49 1.54 -5.17 6.13
N ARG A 50 1.77 -5.31 7.46
CA ARG A 50 2.29 -6.53 8.07
C ARG A 50 1.45 -7.76 7.71
N LYS A 51 0.12 -7.65 7.79
CA LYS A 51 -0.78 -8.76 7.45
C LYS A 51 -0.67 -9.15 5.97
N GLY A 52 -0.44 -8.18 5.08
CA GLY A 52 -0.18 -8.43 3.66
C GLY A 52 1.07 -9.29 3.46
N TYR A 53 2.19 -8.96 4.12
CA TYR A 53 3.42 -9.76 4.10
C TYR A 53 3.19 -11.19 4.58
N LEU A 54 2.57 -11.34 5.74
CA LEU A 54 2.33 -12.66 6.35
C LEU A 54 1.40 -13.54 5.52
N LEU A 55 0.37 -12.97 4.88
CA LEU A 55 -0.51 -13.72 4.01
C LEU A 55 0.22 -14.19 2.74
N CYS A 56 1.08 -13.34 2.15
CA CYS A 56 1.90 -13.75 1.02
C CYS A 56 2.86 -14.89 1.41
N GLN A 57 3.56 -14.77 2.55
CA GLN A 57 4.40 -15.85 3.07
C GLN A 57 3.63 -17.17 3.15
N LYS A 58 2.45 -17.14 3.74
CA LYS A 58 1.59 -18.33 3.89
C LYS A 58 1.26 -18.95 2.53
N HIS A 59 0.86 -18.13 1.55
CA HIS A 59 0.50 -18.61 0.22
C HIS A 59 1.70 -19.15 -0.56
N VAL A 60 2.83 -18.45 -0.53
CA VAL A 60 4.08 -18.88 -1.19
C VAL A 60 4.54 -20.23 -0.62
N ASN A 61 4.54 -20.37 0.70
CA ASN A 61 5.00 -21.59 1.36
C ASN A 61 4.03 -22.77 1.11
N ALA A 62 2.74 -22.53 1.05
CA ALA A 62 1.75 -23.54 0.67
C ALA A 62 1.93 -24.06 -0.76
N GLN A 63 2.58 -23.27 -1.64
CA GLN A 63 2.92 -23.64 -3.02
C GLN A 63 4.34 -24.23 -3.16
N GLY A 64 5.00 -24.59 -2.06
CA GLY A 64 6.35 -25.17 -2.07
C GLY A 64 7.48 -24.15 -2.02
N GLY A 65 7.18 -22.87 -1.72
CA GLY A 65 8.17 -21.82 -1.54
C GLY A 65 8.71 -21.22 -2.84
N VAL A 66 9.93 -20.71 -2.77
CA VAL A 66 10.66 -20.12 -3.90
C VAL A 66 11.92 -20.93 -4.13
N LEU A 67 12.13 -21.44 -5.33
CA LEU A 67 13.24 -22.36 -5.67
C LEU A 67 13.35 -23.55 -4.71
N GLY A 68 12.21 -24.06 -4.23
CA GLY A 68 12.15 -25.17 -3.26
C GLY A 68 12.42 -24.79 -1.81
N ARG A 69 12.65 -23.53 -1.51
CA ARG A 69 12.89 -22.98 -0.17
C ARG A 69 11.65 -22.24 0.34
N PRO A 70 11.21 -22.45 1.58
CA PRO A 70 10.18 -21.60 2.17
C PRO A 70 10.70 -20.17 2.32
N ILE A 71 9.79 -19.19 2.37
CA ILE A 71 10.13 -17.81 2.75
C ILE A 71 9.74 -17.58 4.22
N GLU A 72 10.50 -16.73 4.91
CA GLU A 72 10.27 -16.34 6.28
C GLU A 72 10.44 -14.83 6.43
N PHE A 73 9.39 -14.15 6.91
CA PHE A 73 9.49 -12.74 7.26
C PHE A 73 10.02 -12.54 8.68
N VAL A 74 11.07 -11.74 8.80
CA VAL A 74 11.59 -11.22 10.06
C VAL A 74 11.11 -9.78 10.19
N ILE A 75 10.05 -9.56 10.98
CA ILE A 75 9.39 -8.24 11.07
C ILE A 75 9.57 -7.68 12.48
N TYR A 76 10.15 -6.49 12.57
CA TYR A 76 10.27 -5.72 13.80
C TYR A 76 9.27 -4.57 13.86
N ASP A 77 8.93 -4.13 15.07
CA ASP A 77 8.11 -2.94 15.28
C ASP A 77 8.99 -1.69 15.37
N ASP A 78 8.78 -0.74 14.45
CA ASP A 78 9.50 0.54 14.47
C ASP A 78 8.82 1.61 15.34
N GLY A 79 7.67 1.33 15.92
CA GLY A 79 6.94 2.27 16.78
C GLY A 79 6.50 3.54 16.06
N SER A 80 6.47 3.54 14.72
CA SER A 80 6.24 4.73 13.88
C SER A 80 7.35 5.80 14.02
N ASP A 81 8.59 5.37 14.29
CA ASP A 81 9.76 6.23 14.50
C ASP A 81 10.87 5.93 13.50
N GLU A 82 11.35 6.97 12.82
CA GLU A 82 12.36 6.87 11.75
C GLU A 82 13.71 6.35 12.27
N LYS A 83 14.14 6.82 13.44
CA LYS A 83 15.46 6.44 14.02
C LYS A 83 15.44 4.98 14.46
N THR A 84 14.34 4.55 15.06
CA THR A 84 14.12 3.13 15.42
C THR A 84 14.14 2.26 14.17
N ALA A 85 13.45 2.65 13.10
CA ALA A 85 13.46 1.92 11.83
C ALA A 85 14.87 1.79 11.23
N VAL A 86 15.66 2.88 11.22
CA VAL A 86 17.06 2.86 10.76
C VAL A 86 17.88 1.83 11.54
N SER A 87 17.78 1.83 12.87
CA SER A 87 18.49 0.86 13.71
C SER A 87 18.06 -0.58 13.43
N LEU A 88 16.76 -0.79 13.19
CA LEU A 88 16.21 -2.11 12.87
C LEU A 88 16.67 -2.62 11.50
N TYR A 89 16.79 -1.75 10.47
CA TYR A 89 17.33 -2.18 9.18
C TYR A 89 18.82 -2.49 9.24
N GLU A 90 19.62 -1.73 10.01
CA GLU A 90 21.02 -2.09 10.30
C GLU A 90 21.09 -3.48 10.96
N LYS A 91 20.26 -3.74 11.97
CA LYS A 91 20.18 -5.04 12.63
C LYS A 91 19.78 -6.16 11.68
N LEU A 92 18.70 -5.98 10.91
CA LEU A 92 18.22 -6.98 9.95
C LEU A 92 19.30 -7.41 8.95
N ILE A 93 20.09 -6.44 8.47
CA ILE A 93 21.10 -6.70 7.44
C ILE A 93 22.40 -7.22 8.05
N ALA A 94 22.92 -6.58 9.10
CA ALA A 94 24.25 -6.88 9.65
C ALA A 94 24.24 -8.04 10.67
N GLU A 95 23.23 -8.12 11.54
CA GLU A 95 23.17 -9.12 12.62
C GLU A 95 22.30 -10.32 12.21
N ASP A 96 21.05 -10.07 11.80
CA ASP A 96 20.11 -11.14 11.41
C ASP A 96 20.45 -11.74 10.04
N LYS A 97 21.25 -11.06 9.22
CA LYS A 97 21.75 -11.49 7.91
C LYS A 97 20.62 -11.96 6.99
N VAL A 98 19.53 -11.17 6.92
CA VAL A 98 18.41 -11.48 6.04
C VAL A 98 18.84 -11.47 4.57
N ASP A 99 18.24 -12.34 3.76
CA ASP A 99 18.57 -12.46 2.33
C ASP A 99 18.13 -11.23 1.53
N ALA A 100 16.97 -10.64 1.89
CA ALA A 100 16.41 -9.46 1.26
C ALA A 100 15.67 -8.60 2.29
N VAL A 101 15.33 -7.36 1.92
CA VAL A 101 14.45 -6.51 2.73
C VAL A 101 13.28 -5.99 1.90
N LEU A 102 12.11 -5.92 2.52
CA LEU A 102 10.98 -5.16 2.02
C LEU A 102 10.79 -3.90 2.86
N GLY A 103 10.19 -2.87 2.24
CA GLY A 103 10.10 -1.56 2.85
C GLY A 103 9.14 -1.50 4.05
N PRO A 104 9.35 -0.50 4.91
CA PRO A 104 8.46 -0.17 6.01
C PRO A 104 7.18 0.50 5.52
N TYR A 105 6.36 0.92 6.47
CA TYR A 105 5.24 1.79 6.17
C TYR A 105 5.65 3.28 6.19
N GLY A 106 5.20 4.03 5.16
CA GLY A 106 5.27 5.48 5.10
C GLY A 106 6.53 6.05 4.43
N SER A 107 6.35 7.20 3.78
CA SER A 107 7.42 7.84 2.99
C SER A 107 8.59 8.30 3.83
N ALA A 108 8.36 8.88 5.02
CA ALA A 108 9.42 9.38 5.88
C ALA A 108 10.32 8.25 6.40
N ILE A 109 9.71 7.17 6.91
CA ILE A 109 10.46 6.00 7.38
C ILE A 109 11.19 5.32 6.21
N THR A 110 10.53 5.17 5.05
CA THR A 110 11.17 4.61 3.84
C THR A 110 12.38 5.43 3.41
N ASP A 111 12.27 6.76 3.42
CA ASP A 111 13.37 7.65 3.08
C ASP A 111 14.58 7.47 4.00
N ALA A 112 14.34 7.40 5.31
CA ALA A 112 15.37 7.21 6.30
C ALA A 112 16.08 5.84 6.18
N VAL A 113 15.34 4.75 5.98
CA VAL A 113 15.94 3.40 5.88
C VAL A 113 16.55 3.13 4.50
N ALA A 114 16.19 3.90 3.49
CA ALA A 114 16.78 3.75 2.14
C ALA A 114 18.29 4.06 2.12
N ASP A 115 18.80 4.92 3.01
CA ASP A 115 20.22 5.16 3.15
C ASP A 115 20.96 3.93 3.73
N VAL A 116 20.32 3.20 4.63
CA VAL A 116 20.87 1.93 5.17
C VAL A 116 20.96 0.88 4.07
N THR A 117 19.87 0.70 3.31
CA THR A 117 19.84 -0.29 2.23
C THR A 117 20.83 0.05 1.11
N GLU A 118 21.02 1.33 0.79
CA GLU A 118 22.01 1.81 -0.16
C GLU A 118 23.44 1.51 0.32
N LYS A 119 23.78 1.88 1.56
CA LYS A 119 25.07 1.60 2.22
C LYS A 119 25.45 0.11 2.14
N HIS A 120 24.49 -0.77 2.39
CA HIS A 120 24.70 -2.22 2.40
C HIS A 120 24.48 -2.88 1.03
N ARG A 121 24.18 -2.12 -0.02
CA ARG A 121 23.83 -2.62 -1.35
C ARG A 121 22.73 -3.68 -1.30
N LYS A 122 21.75 -3.51 -0.40
CA LYS A 122 20.65 -4.44 -0.19
C LYS A 122 19.40 -3.90 -0.87
N LEU A 123 18.89 -4.63 -1.87
CA LEU A 123 17.67 -4.22 -2.57
C LEU A 123 16.48 -4.14 -1.63
N MET A 124 15.77 -3.01 -1.67
CA MET A 124 14.52 -2.79 -0.98
C MET A 124 13.40 -2.51 -1.98
N ILE A 125 12.34 -3.31 -1.95
CA ILE A 125 11.07 -2.98 -2.61
C ILE A 125 10.24 -2.21 -1.59
N ALA A 126 9.87 -0.96 -1.92
CA ALA A 126 9.14 -0.04 -1.05
C ALA A 126 7.65 -0.01 -1.43
N PRO A 127 6.80 -0.80 -0.75
CA PRO A 127 5.39 -0.95 -1.14
C PRO A 127 4.49 0.19 -0.68
N MET A 128 4.91 0.97 0.32
CA MET A 128 4.03 1.89 1.03
C MET A 128 4.62 3.30 1.17
N ALA A 129 5.44 3.70 0.19
CA ALA A 129 5.97 5.06 0.06
C ALA A 129 5.58 5.62 -1.31
N ALA A 130 5.08 6.86 -1.33
CA ALA A 130 4.51 7.47 -2.54
C ALA A 130 5.12 8.84 -2.89
N THR A 131 6.13 9.32 -2.16
CA THR A 131 6.72 10.64 -2.36
C THR A 131 7.84 10.59 -3.38
N THR A 132 7.70 11.31 -4.49
CA THR A 132 8.65 11.34 -5.62
C THR A 132 10.08 11.69 -5.21
N SER A 133 10.24 12.67 -4.30
CA SER A 133 11.57 13.15 -3.89
C SER A 133 12.48 12.08 -3.27
N ILE A 134 11.94 10.95 -2.81
CA ILE A 134 12.74 9.83 -2.30
C ILE A 134 13.58 9.22 -3.43
N TRP A 135 13.02 9.13 -4.64
CA TRP A 135 13.68 8.55 -5.83
C TRP A 135 14.54 9.56 -6.59
N GLU A 136 14.42 10.86 -6.28
CA GLU A 136 15.27 11.92 -6.82
C GLU A 136 16.66 11.98 -6.16
N LYS A 137 16.84 11.30 -5.03
CA LYS A 137 18.12 11.24 -4.29
C LYS A 137 19.18 10.33 -4.91
N GLY A 138 18.87 9.64 -6.01
CA GLY A 138 19.82 8.82 -6.76
C GLY A 138 20.18 7.48 -6.11
N ARG A 139 19.38 6.98 -5.16
CA ARG A 139 19.59 5.66 -4.53
C ARG A 139 19.31 4.54 -5.52
N ARG A 140 20.27 3.61 -5.63
CA ARG A 140 20.21 2.51 -6.60
C ARG A 140 19.33 1.35 -6.08
N TYR A 141 19.41 1.02 -4.79
CA TYR A 141 18.80 -0.19 -4.25
C TYR A 141 17.38 0.01 -3.74
N LEU A 142 16.58 0.82 -4.43
CA LEU A 142 15.22 1.17 -4.05
C LEU A 142 14.26 1.04 -5.23
N ILE A 143 13.17 0.29 -5.05
CA ILE A 143 12.10 0.09 -6.04
C ILE A 143 10.77 0.58 -5.49
N MET A 144 10.12 1.48 -6.21
CA MET A 144 8.79 2.02 -5.86
C MET A 144 7.67 1.13 -6.36
N MET A 145 6.62 0.98 -5.57
CA MET A 145 5.43 0.24 -5.98
C MET A 145 4.17 1.08 -6.14
N LEU A 146 3.96 2.07 -5.28
CA LEU A 146 2.78 2.93 -5.37
C LEU A 146 2.92 3.95 -6.49
N ALA A 147 1.79 4.38 -7.06
CA ALA A 147 1.77 5.58 -7.88
C ALA A 147 2.23 6.80 -7.06
N PRO A 148 2.84 7.81 -7.70
CA PRO A 148 3.28 9.04 -7.00
C PRO A 148 2.14 9.75 -6.28
N GLY A 149 2.42 10.25 -5.09
CA GLY A 149 1.46 10.99 -4.27
C GLY A 149 0.90 12.23 -4.95
N GLU A 150 1.68 12.86 -5.82
CA GLU A 150 1.28 13.99 -6.65
C GLU A 150 0.08 13.68 -7.55
N GLY A 151 -0.12 12.40 -7.91
CA GLY A 151 -1.25 11.95 -8.73
C GLY A 151 -2.53 11.61 -7.94
N PHE A 152 -2.50 11.59 -6.60
CA PHE A 152 -3.63 11.13 -5.78
C PHE A 152 -4.93 11.89 -5.99
N SER A 153 -4.84 13.17 -6.34
CA SER A 153 -5.99 14.04 -6.55
C SER A 153 -6.44 14.13 -8.00
N GLU A 154 -5.84 13.37 -8.92
CA GLU A 154 -6.11 13.51 -10.35
C GLU A 154 -7.58 13.25 -10.67
N GLY A 155 -8.14 12.14 -10.21
CA GLY A 155 -9.54 11.81 -10.48
C GLY A 155 -10.52 12.75 -9.79
N LEU A 156 -10.22 13.21 -8.56
CA LEU A 156 -11.03 14.23 -7.88
C LEU A 156 -11.15 15.49 -8.72
N LEU A 157 -10.00 16.03 -9.19
CA LEU A 157 -9.96 17.29 -9.91
C LEU A 157 -10.44 17.16 -11.35
N ASP A 158 -10.27 15.99 -11.97
CA ASP A 158 -10.86 15.68 -13.25
C ASP A 158 -12.40 15.67 -13.17
N LEU A 159 -12.96 14.97 -12.19
CA LEU A 159 -14.40 14.94 -11.94
C LEU A 159 -14.93 16.35 -11.58
N ALA A 160 -14.19 17.11 -10.78
CA ALA A 160 -14.55 18.48 -10.45
C ALA A 160 -14.66 19.36 -11.71
N ALA A 161 -13.64 19.34 -12.57
CA ALA A 161 -13.62 20.06 -13.84
C ALA A 161 -14.75 19.65 -14.78
N ARG A 162 -14.98 18.34 -14.95
CA ARG A 162 -16.09 17.77 -15.77
C ARG A 162 -17.47 18.22 -15.27
N ASN A 163 -17.61 18.47 -13.95
CA ASN A 163 -18.85 18.95 -13.34
C ASN A 163 -18.91 20.49 -13.22
N GLY A 164 -18.03 21.23 -13.89
CA GLY A 164 -18.04 22.67 -13.94
C GLY A 164 -17.62 23.39 -12.65
N LEU A 165 -16.96 22.70 -11.70
CA LEU A 165 -16.41 23.29 -10.50
C LEU A 165 -15.16 24.10 -10.82
N ARG A 166 -14.93 25.19 -10.07
CA ARG A 166 -13.91 26.19 -10.41
C ARG A 166 -12.91 26.47 -9.31
N THR A 167 -13.22 26.13 -8.06
CA THR A 167 -12.39 26.54 -6.93
C THR A 167 -12.00 25.36 -6.04
N LEU A 168 -10.73 25.36 -5.62
CA LEU A 168 -10.13 24.35 -4.75
C LEU A 168 -9.60 25.00 -3.48
N ALA A 169 -9.92 24.44 -2.32
CA ALA A 169 -9.21 24.66 -1.08
C ALA A 169 -8.40 23.42 -0.72
N VAL A 170 -7.20 23.62 -0.18
CA VAL A 170 -6.33 22.55 0.30
C VAL A 170 -5.92 22.86 1.74
N ILE A 171 -6.13 21.89 2.64
CA ILE A 171 -5.53 21.89 3.97
C ILE A 171 -4.72 20.62 4.13
N HIS A 172 -3.49 20.73 4.62
CA HIS A 172 -2.65 19.55 4.74
C HIS A 172 -1.71 19.59 5.94
N GLN A 173 -1.42 18.40 6.46
CA GLN A 173 -0.37 18.21 7.46
C GLN A 173 1.01 18.44 6.81
N ASP A 174 1.95 19.03 7.56
CA ASP A 174 3.35 19.09 7.15
C ASP A 174 4.00 17.72 7.25
N GLY A 175 4.40 17.16 6.12
CA GLY A 175 5.00 15.85 6.02
C GLY A 175 5.14 15.39 4.56
N LEU A 176 6.10 14.51 4.29
CA LEU A 176 6.52 14.17 2.93
C LEU A 176 5.35 13.84 1.98
N VAL A 177 4.48 12.90 2.36
CA VAL A 177 3.39 12.48 1.48
C VAL A 177 2.25 13.50 1.42
N ALA A 178 1.92 14.17 2.53
CA ALA A 178 0.85 15.17 2.53
C ALA A 178 1.26 16.41 1.71
N ASN A 179 2.53 16.84 1.83
CA ASN A 179 3.11 17.90 1.00
C ASN A 179 3.10 17.53 -0.49
N SER A 180 3.44 16.27 -0.81
CA SER A 180 3.42 15.73 -2.17
C SER A 180 2.01 15.77 -2.78
N ILE A 181 1.00 15.32 -2.01
CA ILE A 181 -0.41 15.38 -2.41
C ILE A 181 -0.88 16.81 -2.62
N ALA A 182 -0.58 17.72 -1.69
CA ALA A 182 -0.96 19.14 -1.78
C ALA A 182 -0.32 19.85 -2.97
N LYS A 183 0.99 19.61 -3.21
CA LYS A 183 1.71 20.11 -4.38
C LYS A 183 1.06 19.61 -5.67
N GLY A 184 0.87 18.29 -5.78
CA GLY A 184 0.25 17.68 -6.95
C GLY A 184 -1.17 18.18 -7.20
N ALA A 185 -1.98 18.33 -6.15
CA ALA A 185 -3.32 18.88 -6.26
C ALA A 185 -3.30 20.33 -6.78
N SER A 186 -2.39 21.18 -6.29
CA SER A 186 -2.27 22.57 -6.73
C SER A 186 -1.87 22.69 -8.21
N GLU A 187 -0.92 21.86 -8.65
CA GLU A 187 -0.49 21.82 -10.05
C GLU A 187 -1.58 21.24 -10.98
N LEU A 188 -2.26 20.19 -10.53
CA LEU A 188 -3.37 19.56 -11.26
C LEU A 188 -4.56 20.54 -11.39
N ALA A 189 -4.92 21.23 -10.32
CA ALA A 189 -5.98 22.23 -10.33
C ALA A 189 -5.72 23.29 -11.42
N LYS A 190 -4.51 23.85 -11.46
CA LYS A 190 -4.13 24.82 -12.50
C LYS A 190 -4.28 24.24 -13.92
N ARG A 191 -3.82 23.00 -14.14
CA ARG A 191 -3.95 22.33 -15.46
C ARG A 191 -5.40 22.05 -15.85
N LYS A 192 -6.28 21.81 -14.88
CA LYS A 192 -7.71 21.51 -15.08
C LYS A 192 -8.60 22.77 -15.05
N GLY A 193 -8.02 23.97 -14.88
CA GLY A 193 -8.74 25.25 -14.87
C GLY A 193 -9.50 25.52 -13.58
N LEU A 194 -9.05 24.95 -12.45
CA LEU A 194 -9.54 25.30 -11.12
C LEU A 194 -8.57 26.30 -10.46
N GLU A 195 -9.14 27.29 -9.79
CA GLU A 195 -8.41 28.25 -8.97
C GLU A 195 -8.17 27.69 -7.57
N LEU A 196 -6.92 27.77 -7.09
CA LEU A 196 -6.58 27.46 -5.70
C LEU A 196 -6.91 28.68 -4.83
N VAL A 197 -8.07 28.70 -4.20
CA VAL A 197 -8.55 29.84 -3.40
C VAL A 197 -8.08 29.82 -1.96
N PHE A 198 -7.59 28.66 -1.48
CA PHE A 198 -7.08 28.52 -0.12
C PHE A 198 -6.06 27.38 -0.04
N LEU A 199 -4.95 27.63 0.66
CA LEU A 199 -3.93 26.62 0.99
C LEU A 199 -3.40 26.91 2.40
N GLU A 200 -3.53 25.94 3.31
CA GLU A 200 -2.95 26.05 4.65
C GLU A 200 -2.30 24.74 5.08
N THR A 201 -1.09 24.86 5.62
CA THR A 201 -0.30 23.76 6.15
C THR A 201 -0.32 23.82 7.68
N TYR A 202 -0.54 22.68 8.35
CA TYR A 202 -0.39 22.58 9.80
C TYR A 202 0.71 21.57 10.17
N ARG A 203 1.55 21.92 11.16
CA ARG A 203 2.70 21.10 11.57
C ARG A 203 2.33 20.07 12.62
N THR A 204 1.57 20.49 13.61
CA THR A 204 1.11 19.62 14.70
C THR A 204 -0.38 19.44 14.54
N SER A 205 -0.87 18.21 14.62
CA SER A 205 -2.31 17.94 14.56
C SER A 205 -3.01 18.70 15.68
N PRO A 206 -3.82 19.74 15.38
CA PRO A 206 -4.55 20.44 16.39
C PRO A 206 -5.66 19.55 16.95
N ALA A 207 -6.02 19.72 18.21
CA ALA A 207 -7.20 19.06 18.77
C ALA A 207 -8.50 19.63 18.14
N ASP A 208 -8.43 20.87 17.64
CA ASP A 208 -9.54 21.60 17.04
C ASP A 208 -9.09 22.25 15.70
N PHE A 209 -9.77 21.87 14.62
CA PHE A 209 -9.58 22.39 13.28
C PHE A 209 -10.51 23.56 12.94
N SER A 210 -11.39 24.00 13.88
CA SER A 210 -12.41 25.02 13.61
C SER A 210 -11.81 26.33 13.06
N GLY A 211 -10.66 26.75 13.56
CA GLY A 211 -9.97 27.94 13.08
C GLY A 211 -9.62 27.86 11.59
N ILE A 212 -9.05 26.73 11.14
CA ILE A 212 -8.71 26.50 9.73
C ILE A 212 -9.98 26.36 8.89
N LEU A 213 -10.95 25.59 9.38
CA LEU A 213 -12.20 25.31 8.65
C LEU A 213 -13.06 26.58 8.49
N ASN A 214 -13.04 27.52 9.44
CA ASN A 214 -13.71 28.82 9.28
C ASN A 214 -13.07 29.67 8.17
N LYS A 215 -11.74 29.63 8.00
CA LYS A 215 -11.06 30.28 6.87
C LYS A 215 -11.45 29.62 5.54
N VAL A 216 -11.51 28.28 5.48
CA VAL A 216 -12.02 27.55 4.32
C VAL A 216 -13.45 27.96 4.00
N LYS A 217 -14.32 28.07 5.01
CA LYS A 217 -15.72 28.50 4.85
C LYS A 217 -15.81 29.91 4.27
N ALA A 218 -14.95 30.83 4.71
CA ALA A 218 -14.88 32.20 4.19
C ALA A 218 -14.42 32.26 2.72
N ALA A 219 -13.52 31.34 2.31
CA ALA A 219 -13.02 31.23 0.93
C ALA A 219 -14.06 30.62 -0.04
N LYS A 220 -15.13 30.00 0.45
CA LYS A 220 -16.23 29.41 -0.32
C LYS A 220 -15.79 28.49 -1.47
N PRO A 221 -14.93 27.48 -1.24
CA PRO A 221 -14.47 26.59 -2.30
C PRO A 221 -15.57 25.65 -2.76
N ASP A 222 -15.52 25.26 -4.05
CA ASP A 222 -16.32 24.15 -4.56
C ASP A 222 -15.81 22.81 -4.04
N VAL A 223 -14.47 22.65 -4.00
CA VAL A 223 -13.77 21.43 -3.63
C VAL A 223 -12.88 21.70 -2.42
N LEU A 224 -12.96 20.83 -1.41
CA LEU A 224 -11.99 20.78 -0.31
C LEU A 224 -11.19 19.48 -0.37
N LEU A 225 -9.87 19.60 -0.42
CA LEU A 225 -8.93 18.52 -0.19
C LEU A 225 -8.31 18.66 1.19
N ALA A 226 -8.55 17.69 2.06
CA ALA A 226 -7.86 17.53 3.33
C ALA A 226 -6.83 16.40 3.19
N ALA A 227 -5.53 16.71 3.38
CA ALA A 227 -4.46 15.72 3.27
C ALA A 227 -3.71 15.56 4.59
N SER A 228 -3.78 14.35 5.18
CA SER A 228 -3.08 14.01 6.41
C SER A 228 -2.68 12.53 6.42
N ILE A 229 -1.50 12.26 6.98
CA ILE A 229 -1.03 10.90 7.27
C ILE A 229 -1.56 10.37 8.63
N ARG A 230 -2.45 11.12 9.26
CA ARG A 230 -3.12 10.74 10.51
C ARG A 230 -4.61 10.58 10.25
N LEU A 231 -5.10 9.39 10.49
CA LEU A 231 -6.53 9.09 10.34
C LEU A 231 -7.38 9.97 11.27
N GLU A 232 -6.88 10.22 12.47
CA GLU A 232 -7.53 11.05 13.49
C GLU A 232 -7.84 12.45 12.99
N ASP A 233 -6.90 13.07 12.26
CA ASP A 233 -7.08 14.41 11.70
C ASP A 233 -8.21 14.44 10.67
N LEU A 234 -8.23 13.47 9.75
CA LEU A 234 -9.26 13.39 8.72
C LEU A 234 -10.66 13.14 9.30
N VAL A 235 -10.72 12.33 10.36
CA VAL A 235 -11.97 12.10 11.12
C VAL A 235 -12.41 13.39 11.81
N ALA A 236 -11.49 14.11 12.49
CA ALA A 236 -11.80 15.36 13.19
C ALA A 236 -12.24 16.45 12.21
N ILE A 237 -11.52 16.62 11.08
CA ILE A 237 -11.89 17.58 10.04
C ILE A 237 -13.30 17.31 9.53
N THR A 238 -13.65 16.06 9.22
CA THR A 238 -14.98 15.72 8.69
C THR A 238 -16.08 16.00 9.70
N ARG A 239 -15.90 15.65 10.99
CA ARG A 239 -16.87 15.97 12.06
C ARG A 239 -17.05 17.46 12.27
N GLN A 240 -15.94 18.20 12.34
CA GLN A 240 -16.00 19.65 12.58
C GLN A 240 -16.53 20.40 11.37
N MET A 241 -16.37 19.92 10.15
CA MET A 241 -17.08 20.46 8.99
C MET A 241 -18.60 20.39 9.16
N LYS A 242 -19.10 19.26 9.70
CA LYS A 242 -20.53 19.12 10.00
C LYS A 242 -20.96 20.05 11.13
N GLU A 243 -20.21 20.13 12.22
CA GLU A 243 -20.49 21.00 13.37
C GLU A 243 -20.55 22.49 12.96
N LEU A 244 -19.67 22.90 12.03
CA LEU A 244 -19.61 24.27 11.49
C LEU A 244 -20.57 24.52 10.33
N ASP A 245 -21.35 23.51 9.91
CA ASP A 245 -22.13 23.54 8.67
C ASP A 245 -21.30 24.05 7.47
N LEU A 246 -20.06 23.55 7.37
CA LEU A 246 -19.21 23.81 6.21
C LEU A 246 -19.55 22.81 5.12
N ASN A 247 -20.25 23.29 4.11
CA ASN A 247 -20.68 22.50 2.95
C ASN A 247 -19.80 22.83 1.73
N VAL A 248 -19.28 21.79 1.10
CA VAL A 248 -18.56 21.86 -0.19
C VAL A 248 -19.20 20.87 -1.16
N ARG A 249 -19.06 21.11 -2.45
CA ARG A 249 -19.63 20.23 -3.48
C ARG A 249 -18.89 18.92 -3.61
N MET A 250 -17.58 18.90 -3.30
CA MET A 250 -16.75 17.70 -3.20
C MET A 250 -15.78 17.82 -2.02
N LEU A 251 -15.79 16.84 -1.12
CA LEU A 251 -14.81 16.70 -0.03
C LEU A 251 -13.92 15.50 -0.30
N SER A 252 -12.61 15.69 -0.32
CA SER A 252 -11.64 14.60 -0.35
C SER A 252 -10.83 14.54 0.94
N SER A 253 -10.75 13.36 1.53
CA SER A 253 -9.91 13.05 2.70
C SER A 253 -8.79 12.11 2.27
N ALA A 254 -7.61 12.65 1.98
CA ALA A 254 -6.51 11.91 1.37
C ALA A 254 -5.33 11.70 2.34
N PRO A 255 -4.62 10.57 2.29
CA PRO A 255 -4.95 9.35 1.56
C PRO A 255 -5.84 8.39 2.37
N TYR A 256 -6.19 8.68 3.63
CA TYR A 256 -6.80 7.70 4.55
C TYR A 256 -8.32 7.80 4.69
N GLY A 257 -8.96 8.69 3.97
CA GLY A 257 -10.41 8.68 3.82
C GLY A 257 -10.94 7.38 3.19
N LEU A 258 -10.06 6.59 2.58
CA LEU A 258 -10.39 5.27 2.03
C LEU A 258 -10.30 4.11 3.05
N LEU A 259 -9.72 4.31 4.25
CA LEU A 259 -9.59 3.23 5.21
C LEU A 259 -10.95 2.78 5.75
N PRO A 260 -11.20 1.47 5.91
CA PRO A 260 -12.41 0.99 6.58
C PRO A 260 -12.61 1.64 7.95
N ASP A 261 -11.51 1.89 8.67
CA ASP A 261 -11.50 2.55 9.98
C ASP A 261 -12.03 4.00 9.93
N TYR A 262 -11.89 4.70 8.79
CA TYR A 262 -12.48 6.02 8.59
C TYR A 262 -14.00 5.96 8.60
N TYR A 263 -14.59 5.02 7.84
CA TYR A 263 -16.03 4.82 7.83
C TYR A 263 -16.55 4.29 9.16
N GLN A 264 -15.85 3.37 9.81
CA GLN A 264 -16.24 2.85 11.14
C GLN A 264 -16.34 3.95 12.19
N ARG A 265 -15.50 4.98 12.12
CA ARG A 265 -15.51 6.10 13.07
C ARG A 265 -16.53 7.17 12.75
N LEU A 266 -16.87 7.37 11.49
CA LEU A 266 -17.73 8.45 11.01
C LEU A 266 -19.15 7.99 10.64
N GLY A 267 -19.31 6.72 10.25
CA GLY A 267 -20.57 6.21 9.76
C GLY A 267 -21.10 7.05 8.59
N LYS A 268 -22.33 7.51 8.67
CA LYS A 268 -22.97 8.31 7.62
C LYS A 268 -22.29 9.66 7.33
N GLU A 269 -21.44 10.16 8.22
CA GLU A 269 -20.66 11.38 7.97
C GLU A 269 -19.59 11.18 6.90
N ALA A 270 -19.13 9.93 6.69
CA ALA A 270 -18.21 9.57 5.62
C ALA A 270 -18.87 9.46 4.23
N GLU A 271 -20.21 9.39 4.17
CA GLU A 271 -20.91 9.30 2.88
C GLU A 271 -20.57 10.49 1.97
N PHE A 272 -20.45 10.22 0.68
CA PHE A 272 -20.04 11.17 -0.36
C PHE A 272 -18.59 11.65 -0.29
N VAL A 273 -17.79 11.23 0.70
CA VAL A 273 -16.38 11.62 0.79
C VAL A 273 -15.60 10.88 -0.28
N TYR A 274 -14.75 11.64 -1.00
CA TYR A 274 -13.82 11.15 -2.00
C TYR A 274 -12.47 10.85 -1.37
N SER A 275 -11.72 9.92 -1.96
CA SER A 275 -10.32 9.73 -1.65
C SER A 275 -9.56 9.17 -2.85
N GLY A 276 -8.35 9.64 -3.08
CA GLY A 276 -7.42 8.95 -3.96
C GLY A 276 -7.00 7.63 -3.33
N SER A 277 -6.90 6.60 -4.14
CA SER A 277 -6.46 5.27 -3.74
C SER A 277 -5.54 4.68 -4.79
N PHE A 278 -4.82 3.63 -4.41
CA PHE A 278 -4.05 2.81 -5.36
C PHE A 278 -4.73 1.46 -5.60
N TRP A 279 -5.70 1.13 -4.79
CA TRP A 279 -6.33 -0.17 -4.81
C TRP A 279 -7.70 -0.13 -4.13
N GLU A 280 -8.58 -1.00 -4.61
CA GLU A 280 -9.87 -1.28 -4.00
C GLU A 280 -10.16 -2.78 -4.19
N ALA A 281 -10.91 -3.38 -3.26
CA ALA A 281 -11.18 -4.81 -3.19
C ALA A 281 -11.88 -5.37 -4.45
N GLY A 282 -12.73 -4.57 -5.11
CA GLY A 282 -13.48 -4.95 -6.31
C GLY A 282 -12.73 -4.77 -7.62
N LEU A 283 -11.51 -4.21 -7.62
CA LEU A 283 -10.76 -3.99 -8.86
C LEU A 283 -10.41 -5.31 -9.57
N PRO A 284 -10.51 -5.36 -10.92
CA PRO A 284 -10.35 -6.57 -11.71
C PRO A 284 -8.87 -6.93 -11.94
N TYR A 285 -8.04 -6.80 -10.90
CA TYR A 285 -6.64 -7.17 -10.98
C TYR A 285 -6.44 -8.69 -10.78
N PRO A 286 -5.45 -9.30 -11.45
CA PRO A 286 -5.21 -10.72 -11.33
C PRO A 286 -4.98 -11.15 -9.87
N GLY A 287 -5.75 -12.16 -9.40
CA GLY A 287 -5.66 -12.68 -8.04
C GLY A 287 -6.22 -11.77 -6.93
N ASN A 288 -6.76 -10.58 -7.28
CA ASN A 288 -7.27 -9.65 -6.28
C ASN A 288 -8.44 -10.24 -5.48
N ARG A 289 -9.41 -10.86 -6.14
CA ARG A 289 -10.55 -11.50 -5.47
C ARG A 289 -10.12 -12.60 -4.50
N ASP A 290 -9.16 -13.44 -4.93
CA ASP A 290 -8.65 -14.53 -4.09
C ASP A 290 -7.87 -13.97 -2.88
N PHE A 291 -7.09 -12.92 -3.10
CA PHE A 291 -6.40 -12.20 -2.03
C PHE A 291 -7.40 -11.64 -0.99
N VAL A 292 -8.45 -10.95 -1.43
CA VAL A 292 -9.49 -10.38 -0.55
C VAL A 292 -10.14 -11.49 0.28
N THR A 293 -10.62 -12.55 -0.38
CA THR A 293 -11.26 -13.69 0.29
C THR A 293 -10.34 -14.37 1.31
N ALA A 294 -9.08 -14.59 0.95
CA ALA A 294 -8.10 -15.19 1.83
C ALA A 294 -7.75 -14.29 3.02
N TYR A 295 -7.64 -12.99 2.78
CA TYR A 295 -7.35 -12.01 3.82
C TYR A 295 -8.48 -11.94 4.86
N GLU A 296 -9.73 -11.85 4.40
CA GLU A 296 -10.90 -11.82 5.27
C GLU A 296 -11.02 -13.09 6.10
N LYS A 297 -10.79 -14.24 5.49
CA LYS A 297 -10.78 -15.55 6.18
C LYS A 297 -9.70 -15.63 7.25
N GLU A 298 -8.49 -15.12 6.96
CA GLU A 298 -7.34 -15.25 7.86
C GLU A 298 -7.41 -14.26 9.04
N PHE A 299 -7.89 -13.04 8.78
CA PHE A 299 -7.78 -11.95 9.75
C PHE A 299 -9.13 -11.44 10.28
N ASN A 300 -10.25 -12.03 9.84
CA ASN A 300 -11.62 -11.65 10.21
C ASN A 300 -11.87 -10.13 10.05
N ARG A 301 -11.36 -9.53 8.98
CA ARG A 301 -11.54 -8.12 8.62
C ARG A 301 -11.24 -7.88 7.16
N ALA A 302 -11.86 -6.85 6.57
CA ALA A 302 -11.58 -6.43 5.21
C ALA A 302 -10.12 -5.95 5.05
N PRO A 303 -9.45 -6.27 3.94
CA PRO A 303 -8.14 -5.70 3.63
C PRO A 303 -8.23 -4.21 3.32
N ALA A 304 -7.11 -3.51 3.47
CA ALA A 304 -6.92 -2.15 3.00
C ALA A 304 -5.82 -2.11 1.93
N VAL A 305 -5.65 -0.97 1.27
CA VAL A 305 -4.60 -0.78 0.24
C VAL A 305 -3.21 -1.19 0.74
N GLN A 306 -2.90 -0.95 2.01
CA GLN A 306 -1.62 -1.35 2.61
C GLN A 306 -1.45 -2.87 2.67
N SER A 307 -2.54 -3.61 2.87
CA SER A 307 -2.51 -5.07 2.84
C SER A 307 -2.19 -5.58 1.44
N ALA A 308 -2.85 -5.02 0.43
CA ALA A 308 -2.61 -5.36 -0.97
C ALA A 308 -1.18 -4.97 -1.40
N ALA A 309 -0.70 -3.79 -0.98
CA ALA A 309 0.66 -3.33 -1.27
C ALA A 309 1.73 -4.23 -0.66
N GLY A 310 1.57 -4.61 0.61
CA GLY A 310 2.47 -5.57 1.26
C GLY A 310 2.48 -6.93 0.58
N TYR A 311 1.30 -7.47 0.26
CA TYR A 311 1.19 -8.73 -0.45
C TYR A 311 1.84 -8.66 -1.85
N ALA A 312 1.59 -7.60 -2.60
CA ALA A 312 2.14 -7.37 -3.94
C ALA A 312 3.67 -7.20 -3.93
N ALA A 313 4.26 -6.57 -2.91
CA ALA A 313 5.72 -6.47 -2.76
C ALA A 313 6.36 -7.85 -2.64
N CYS A 314 5.75 -8.71 -1.84
CA CYS A 314 6.18 -10.10 -1.73
C CYS A 314 6.02 -10.86 -3.08
N GLN A 315 4.92 -10.63 -3.82
CA GLN A 315 4.75 -11.22 -5.17
C GLN A 315 5.89 -10.79 -6.11
N LEU A 316 6.25 -9.50 -6.12
CA LEU A 316 7.33 -8.99 -6.96
C LEU A 316 8.70 -9.55 -6.56
N PHE A 317 8.98 -9.65 -5.26
CA PHE A 317 10.20 -10.28 -4.77
C PHE A 317 10.29 -11.75 -5.22
N VAL A 318 9.22 -12.52 -5.02
CA VAL A 318 9.14 -13.92 -5.43
C VAL A 318 9.35 -14.08 -6.95
N GLU A 319 8.71 -13.23 -7.75
CA GLU A 319 8.87 -13.25 -9.21
C GLU A 319 10.29 -12.90 -9.64
N ALA A 320 10.92 -11.90 -9.02
CA ALA A 320 12.30 -11.54 -9.31
C ALA A 320 13.28 -12.68 -8.96
N VAL A 321 13.11 -13.34 -7.82
CA VAL A 321 13.93 -14.50 -7.42
C VAL A 321 13.71 -15.68 -8.38
N ARG A 322 12.47 -15.96 -8.80
CA ARG A 322 12.19 -17.04 -9.78
C ARG A 322 12.89 -16.78 -11.12
N ARG A 323 12.84 -15.54 -11.61
CA ARG A 323 13.46 -15.16 -12.89
C ARG A 323 14.99 -15.23 -12.86
N THR A 324 15.57 -14.70 -11.80
CA THR A 324 17.04 -14.61 -11.68
C THR A 324 17.66 -15.89 -11.13
N ARG A 325 16.88 -16.73 -10.44
CA ARG A 325 17.32 -17.87 -9.63
C ARG A 325 18.43 -17.44 -8.64
N SER A 326 18.35 -16.23 -8.12
CA SER A 326 19.37 -15.59 -7.29
C SER A 326 18.73 -14.73 -6.22
N LEU A 327 19.47 -14.51 -5.11
CA LEU A 327 19.18 -13.53 -4.06
C LEU A 327 20.12 -12.32 -4.10
N ASP A 328 20.97 -12.27 -5.12
CA ASP A 328 21.87 -11.14 -5.35
C ASP A 328 21.08 -9.86 -5.67
N SER A 329 21.35 -8.79 -4.93
CA SER A 329 20.59 -7.52 -5.02
C SER A 329 20.69 -6.85 -6.38
N ASP A 330 21.86 -6.91 -7.06
CA ASP A 330 22.03 -6.32 -8.38
C ASP A 330 21.20 -7.10 -9.42
N LYS A 331 21.24 -8.43 -9.39
CA LYS A 331 20.43 -9.27 -10.30
C LYS A 331 18.94 -9.08 -10.08
N LEU A 332 18.51 -9.03 -8.81
CA LEU A 332 17.10 -8.78 -8.49
C LEU A 332 16.65 -7.41 -8.97
N ARG A 333 17.48 -6.38 -8.79
CA ARG A 333 17.21 -5.03 -9.29
C ARG A 333 17.05 -5.01 -10.80
N GLU A 334 17.99 -5.55 -11.55
CA GLU A 334 17.93 -5.59 -13.02
C GLU A 334 16.67 -6.33 -13.52
N ALA A 335 16.30 -7.43 -12.85
CA ALA A 335 15.07 -8.13 -13.17
C ALA A 335 13.82 -7.25 -12.92
N LEU A 336 13.77 -6.49 -11.82
CA LEU A 336 12.65 -5.60 -11.50
C LEU A 336 12.57 -4.39 -12.42
N LEU A 337 13.68 -3.82 -12.85
CA LEU A 337 13.70 -2.70 -13.81
C LEU A 337 13.08 -3.06 -15.16
N THR A 338 13.28 -4.31 -15.58
CA THR A 338 12.76 -4.80 -16.87
C THR A 338 11.40 -5.48 -16.74
N LEU A 339 10.94 -5.72 -15.49
CA LEU A 339 9.69 -6.40 -15.23
C LEU A 339 8.49 -5.51 -15.60
N ARG A 340 7.60 -6.07 -16.44
CA ARG A 340 6.28 -5.52 -16.72
C ARG A 340 5.28 -6.60 -16.36
N THR A 341 4.50 -6.38 -15.30
CA THR A 341 3.60 -7.41 -14.77
C THR A 341 2.39 -6.79 -14.08
N LYS A 342 1.44 -7.63 -13.70
CA LYS A 342 0.31 -7.27 -12.85
C LYS A 342 0.37 -8.07 -11.55
N THR A 343 0.11 -7.39 -10.45
CA THR A 343 -0.03 -7.96 -9.11
C THR A 343 -1.47 -7.76 -8.61
N VAL A 344 -1.77 -8.20 -7.40
CA VAL A 344 -3.05 -7.86 -6.76
C VAL A 344 -3.24 -6.34 -6.58
N LEU A 345 -2.15 -5.56 -6.58
CA LEU A 345 -2.18 -4.10 -6.50
C LEU A 345 -2.47 -3.44 -7.88
N GLY A 346 -2.28 -4.16 -8.97
CA GLY A 346 -2.41 -3.66 -10.35
C GLY A 346 -1.11 -3.72 -11.13
N ASP A 347 -0.99 -2.84 -12.12
CA ASP A 347 0.16 -2.79 -13.03
C ASP A 347 1.44 -2.39 -12.31
N PHE A 348 2.53 -3.11 -12.62
CA PHE A 348 3.86 -2.79 -12.15
C PHE A 348 4.81 -2.57 -13.33
N ALA A 349 5.41 -1.41 -13.34
CA ALA A 349 6.53 -1.06 -14.21
C ALA A 349 7.30 0.10 -13.57
N VAL A 350 8.62 0.05 -13.62
CA VAL A 350 9.47 1.12 -13.11
C VAL A 350 10.43 1.63 -14.19
N ASP A 351 10.91 2.87 -14.02
CA ASP A 351 12.00 3.44 -14.84
C ASP A 351 13.38 2.99 -14.31
N GLU A 352 14.45 3.51 -14.90
CA GLU A 352 15.84 3.19 -14.56
C GLU A 352 16.22 3.54 -13.10
N ARG A 353 15.51 4.48 -12.48
CA ARG A 353 15.68 4.86 -11.06
C ARG A 353 14.95 3.93 -10.11
N GLY A 354 14.17 2.98 -10.63
CA GLY A 354 13.24 2.18 -9.82
C GLY A 354 11.97 2.93 -9.44
N PHE A 355 11.65 4.05 -10.11
CA PHE A 355 10.46 4.85 -9.88
C PHE A 355 9.27 4.27 -10.63
N GLN A 356 8.13 4.15 -9.98
CA GLN A 356 6.91 3.55 -10.52
C GLN A 356 6.29 4.38 -11.64
N ILE A 357 6.09 3.75 -12.81
CA ILE A 357 5.48 4.36 -14.01
C ILE A 357 4.29 3.59 -14.57
N GLY A 358 4.03 2.39 -14.11
CA GLY A 358 2.94 1.53 -14.61
C GLY A 358 1.66 1.65 -13.79
N HIS A 359 1.78 1.83 -12.48
CA HIS A 359 0.63 1.90 -11.58
C HIS A 359 0.03 3.30 -11.54
N LYS A 360 -1.31 3.39 -11.61
CA LYS A 360 -2.05 4.65 -11.54
C LYS A 360 -2.96 4.67 -10.30
N ALA A 361 -3.16 5.86 -9.76
CA ALA A 361 -4.15 6.05 -8.72
C ALA A 361 -5.56 5.84 -9.27
N VAL A 362 -6.49 5.44 -8.40
CA VAL A 362 -7.93 5.46 -8.62
C VAL A 362 -8.57 6.44 -7.66
N THR A 363 -9.78 6.90 -7.95
CA THR A 363 -10.56 7.70 -7.01
C THR A 363 -11.77 6.90 -6.57
N ILE A 364 -11.94 6.79 -5.25
CA ILE A 364 -13.12 6.17 -4.63
C ILE A 364 -14.04 7.24 -4.05
N GLN A 365 -15.30 6.88 -3.89
CA GLN A 365 -16.29 7.60 -3.10
C GLN A 365 -16.98 6.63 -2.15
N TRP A 366 -17.21 7.04 -0.90
CA TRP A 366 -18.06 6.29 0.01
C TRP A 366 -19.53 6.43 -0.38
N GLN A 367 -20.19 5.29 -0.62
CA GLN A 367 -21.60 5.21 -1.02
C GLN A 367 -22.26 4.02 -0.30
N ASP A 368 -23.25 4.30 0.57
CA ASP A 368 -23.96 3.28 1.34
C ASP A 368 -23.03 2.35 2.14
N GLY A 369 -21.98 2.94 2.74
CA GLY A 369 -21.00 2.23 3.55
C GLY A 369 -19.96 1.42 2.74
N LYS A 370 -19.93 1.60 1.43
CA LYS A 370 -19.00 0.88 0.54
C LYS A 370 -18.11 1.86 -0.22
N GLN A 371 -16.92 1.43 -0.52
CA GLN A 371 -16.05 2.12 -1.44
C GLN A 371 -16.48 1.82 -2.88
N VAL A 372 -16.74 2.86 -3.64
CA VAL A 372 -17.11 2.77 -5.05
C VAL A 372 -16.02 3.46 -5.86
N VAL A 373 -15.37 2.74 -6.76
CA VAL A 373 -14.43 3.33 -7.71
C VAL A 373 -15.22 4.15 -8.73
N ILE A 374 -14.90 5.43 -8.83
CA ILE A 374 -15.60 6.40 -9.68
C ILE A 374 -14.70 7.06 -10.72
N TRP A 375 -13.43 6.74 -10.71
CA TRP A 375 -12.43 7.17 -11.67
C TRP A 375 -11.19 6.26 -11.61
N PRO A 376 -10.47 5.98 -12.71
CA PRO A 376 -10.75 6.37 -14.10
C PRO A 376 -11.90 5.57 -14.73
N ASP A 377 -12.43 6.05 -15.86
CA ASP A 377 -13.64 5.53 -16.48
C ASP A 377 -13.59 4.00 -16.79
N GLU A 378 -12.40 3.47 -17.11
CA GLU A 378 -12.17 2.04 -17.39
C GLU A 378 -12.21 1.13 -16.15
N LEU A 379 -12.15 1.69 -14.94
CA LEU A 379 -12.14 0.94 -13.68
C LEU A 379 -13.36 1.21 -12.79
N VAL A 380 -14.29 2.05 -13.23
CA VAL A 380 -15.46 2.42 -12.41
C VAL A 380 -16.27 1.21 -11.99
N SER A 381 -16.62 1.14 -10.72
CA SER A 381 -17.54 0.13 -10.15
C SER A 381 -18.94 0.69 -9.88
N GLY A 382 -19.13 2.00 -10.03
CA GLY A 382 -20.42 2.67 -9.89
C GLY A 382 -20.38 4.13 -10.31
N LYS A 383 -21.55 4.76 -10.33
CA LYS A 383 -21.68 6.17 -10.72
C LYS A 383 -21.29 7.09 -9.57
N VAL A 384 -20.64 8.21 -9.88
CA VAL A 384 -20.38 9.28 -8.90
C VAL A 384 -21.71 9.85 -8.39
N ARG A 385 -21.81 10.03 -7.08
CA ARG A 385 -22.91 10.75 -6.44
C ARG A 385 -22.48 12.21 -6.24
N PHE A 386 -23.01 13.09 -7.08
CA PHE A 386 -22.66 14.49 -7.14
C PHE A 386 -23.91 15.37 -7.40
N PRO A 387 -23.99 16.57 -6.81
CA PRO A 387 -23.09 17.13 -5.81
C PRO A 387 -23.23 16.44 -4.45
N THR A 388 -22.24 16.58 -3.58
CA THR A 388 -22.37 16.19 -2.16
C THR A 388 -23.50 16.99 -1.53
N PRO A 389 -24.52 16.35 -0.93
CA PRO A 389 -25.61 17.08 -0.30
C PRO A 389 -25.15 17.82 0.96
N PRO A 390 -25.83 18.91 1.35
CA PRO A 390 -25.58 19.59 2.61
C PRO A 390 -25.68 18.62 3.81
N TRP A 391 -24.94 18.91 4.89
CA TRP A 391 -24.93 18.07 6.08
C TRP A 391 -26.32 17.77 6.64
N SER A 392 -27.24 18.74 6.62
CA SER A 392 -28.62 18.59 7.05
C SER A 392 -29.43 17.55 6.26
N GLN A 393 -28.99 17.21 5.04
CA GLN A 393 -29.67 16.26 4.16
C GLN A 393 -29.02 14.88 4.13
N ARG A 394 -27.75 14.73 4.60
CA ARG A 394 -27.04 13.44 4.59
C ARG A 394 -27.59 12.43 5.59
N SER A 395 -28.24 12.89 6.66
CA SER A 395 -28.82 12.03 7.70
C SER A 395 -30.16 11.40 7.31
N THR A 396 -30.81 11.86 6.25
CA THR A 396 -32.17 11.44 5.82
C THR A 396 -32.17 10.45 4.65
N SER A 397 -31.03 10.18 4.02
CA SER A 397 -30.92 9.14 2.98
C SER A 397 -31.01 7.76 3.64
N LYS A 398 -32.19 7.11 3.54
CA LYS A 398 -32.43 5.72 3.95
C LYS A 398 -31.74 4.73 3.04
#